data_36e808eae2bd0eac6004e86a0577fc15
#
_entry.id   36e808eae2bd0eac6004e86a0577fc15
#
_cell.length_a   1.000
_cell.length_b   1.000
_cell.length_c   1.000
_cell.angle_alpha   90.00
_cell.angle_beta   90.00
_cell.angle_gamma   90.00
#
_symmetry.space_group_name_H-M   'P 1'
#
loop_
_entity.id
_entity.type
_entity.pdbx_description
1 polymer ?
#
loop_
_entity_poly.entity_id
_entity_poly.type
_entity_poly.pdbx_seq_one_letter_code
_entity_poly.pdbx_strand_id
1 'polypeptide(L)'
;MTQVADLPPLRRLLDAHDLSPTKVLGQNFLLDLNLTARIARAADPLDGCHVAEIGPGPGGLTRALLESPAASLTLIEKDPRTAPILAALAETEEGRAKGLRPLFEDALAVDLLEMLPAPRAVVANLPYNVATPLLVRWLRDLWREPGAYRRLTLMFQREVVDRIVARPGDRAYGRLAVL
;
A
#
# COMPACT_ATOMS: atom_id res chain seq x y z
N MET A 1 -15.62 1.96 -22.07
CA MET A 1 -15.30 1.77 -20.62
C MET A 1 -14.23 2.78 -20.25
N THR A 2 -14.28 3.36 -19.07
CA THR A 2 -13.31 4.36 -18.61
C THR A 2 -12.00 3.64 -18.24
N GLN A 3 -10.87 4.14 -18.72
CA GLN A 3 -9.55 3.64 -18.35
C GLN A 3 -8.94 4.48 -17.19
N VAL A 4 -7.96 3.94 -16.49
CA VAL A 4 -7.23 4.68 -15.45
C VAL A 4 -6.62 5.98 -16.00
N ALA A 5 -6.16 5.95 -17.26
CA ALA A 5 -5.60 7.12 -17.95
C ALA A 5 -6.62 8.24 -18.18
N ASP A 6 -7.92 7.91 -18.27
CA ASP A 6 -8.99 8.89 -18.48
C ASP A 6 -9.40 9.62 -17.19
N LEU A 7 -8.97 9.11 -16.04
CA LEU A 7 -9.34 9.70 -14.76
C LEU A 7 -8.66 11.06 -14.56
N PRO A 8 -9.34 12.00 -13.89
CA PRO A 8 -8.77 13.31 -13.62
C PRO A 8 -7.44 13.20 -12.86
N PRO A 9 -6.53 14.19 -13.01
CA PRO A 9 -5.33 14.27 -12.21
C PRO A 9 -5.64 14.26 -10.71
N LEU A 10 -4.79 13.60 -9.90
CA LEU A 10 -5.02 13.43 -8.46
C LEU A 10 -5.33 14.72 -7.73
N ARG A 11 -4.63 15.83 -8.07
CA ARG A 11 -4.88 17.15 -7.46
C ARG A 11 -6.32 17.63 -7.68
N ARG A 12 -6.85 17.45 -8.89
CA ARG A 12 -8.25 17.81 -9.19
C ARG A 12 -9.25 16.94 -8.42
N LEU A 13 -8.93 15.65 -8.20
CA LEU A 13 -9.76 14.78 -7.37
C LEU A 13 -9.76 15.22 -5.91
N LEU A 14 -8.58 15.60 -5.38
CA LEU A 14 -8.47 16.12 -4.02
C LEU A 14 -9.30 17.39 -3.85
N ASP A 15 -9.18 18.34 -4.78
CA ASP A 15 -9.93 19.61 -4.76
C ASP A 15 -11.45 19.36 -4.87
N ALA A 16 -11.88 18.48 -5.80
CA ALA A 16 -13.28 18.18 -6.03
C ALA A 16 -13.97 17.49 -4.85
N HIS A 17 -13.21 16.75 -4.02
CA HIS A 17 -13.72 16.03 -2.85
C HIS A 17 -13.35 16.69 -1.51
N ASP A 18 -12.78 17.89 -1.53
CA ASP A 18 -12.27 18.60 -0.35
C ASP A 18 -11.38 17.69 0.53
N LEU A 19 -10.52 16.90 -0.14
CA LEU A 19 -9.70 15.90 0.51
C LEU A 19 -8.28 16.43 0.73
N SER A 20 -7.96 16.72 1.97
CA SER A 20 -6.61 17.10 2.40
C SER A 20 -6.01 16.07 3.36
N PRO A 21 -4.66 15.87 3.34
CA PRO A 21 -4.01 15.00 4.31
C PRO A 21 -4.28 15.45 5.74
N THR A 22 -4.59 14.51 6.61
CA THR A 22 -4.81 14.81 8.04
C THR A 22 -3.67 14.29 8.89
N LYS A 23 -3.19 15.13 9.83
CA LYS A 23 -2.12 14.73 10.77
C LYS A 23 -2.54 13.58 11.68
N VAL A 24 -3.82 13.53 12.05
CA VAL A 24 -4.38 12.48 12.91
C VAL A 24 -4.24 11.08 12.29
N LEU A 25 -4.38 10.99 10.97
CA LEU A 25 -4.20 9.73 10.23
C LEU A 25 -2.76 9.51 9.76
N GLY A 26 -1.84 10.44 10.04
CA GLY A 26 -0.44 10.34 9.57
C GLY A 26 -0.32 10.35 8.05
N GLN A 27 -1.30 10.92 7.35
CA GLN A 27 -1.41 10.87 5.90
C GLN A 27 -0.32 11.71 5.21
N ASN A 28 0.26 11.14 4.16
CA ASN A 28 1.13 11.84 3.22
C ASN A 28 0.80 11.33 1.80
N PHE A 29 -0.03 12.07 1.06
CA PHE A 29 -0.49 11.63 -0.25
C PHE A 29 0.62 11.69 -1.30
N LEU A 30 0.82 10.58 -2.00
CA LEU A 30 1.73 10.49 -3.13
C LEU A 30 1.02 11.00 -4.40
N LEU A 31 1.39 12.19 -4.85
CA LEU A 31 0.80 12.82 -6.03
C LEU A 31 1.72 12.78 -7.26
N ASP A 32 2.98 12.41 -7.08
CA ASP A 32 3.96 12.22 -8.15
C ASP A 32 3.81 10.83 -8.77
N LEU A 33 3.23 10.77 -9.96
CA LEU A 33 2.99 9.52 -10.68
C LEU A 33 4.29 8.82 -11.10
N ASN A 34 5.39 9.57 -11.31
CA ASN A 34 6.68 8.94 -11.60
C ASN A 34 7.21 8.20 -10.37
N LEU A 35 7.03 8.78 -9.18
CA LEU A 35 7.41 8.15 -7.93
C LEU A 35 6.56 6.91 -7.68
N THR A 36 5.23 6.99 -7.84
CA THR A 36 4.33 5.83 -7.64
C THR A 36 4.62 4.71 -8.62
N ALA A 37 4.91 5.02 -9.89
CA ALA A 37 5.34 4.03 -10.87
C ALA A 37 6.69 3.38 -10.50
N ARG A 38 7.63 4.11 -9.90
CA ARG A 38 8.88 3.54 -9.38
C ARG A 38 8.64 2.59 -8.22
N ILE A 39 7.73 2.93 -7.31
CA ILE A 39 7.35 2.07 -6.17
C ILE A 39 6.70 0.78 -6.69
N ALA A 40 5.75 0.88 -7.63
CA ALA A 40 5.11 -0.28 -8.23
C ALA A 40 6.13 -1.20 -8.90
N ARG A 41 7.08 -0.66 -9.70
CA ARG A 41 8.17 -1.46 -10.28
C ARG A 41 9.12 -2.07 -9.25
N ALA A 42 9.36 -1.38 -8.12
CA ALA A 42 10.17 -1.95 -7.02
C ALA A 42 9.47 -3.12 -6.32
N ALA A 43 8.17 -3.25 -6.48
CA ALA A 43 7.39 -4.37 -5.96
C ALA A 43 7.45 -5.63 -6.86
N ASP A 44 7.94 -5.52 -8.10
CA ASP A 44 8.05 -6.68 -9.00
C ASP A 44 9.00 -7.76 -8.45
N PRO A 45 8.78 -9.06 -8.79
CA PRO A 45 7.70 -9.56 -9.63
C PRO A 45 6.38 -9.74 -8.85
N LEU A 46 5.29 -9.23 -9.43
CA LEU A 46 3.93 -9.37 -8.87
C LEU A 46 3.05 -10.37 -9.67
N ASP A 47 3.65 -11.11 -10.60
CA ASP A 47 2.94 -12.07 -11.44
C ASP A 47 2.14 -13.06 -10.59
N GLY A 48 0.82 -13.06 -10.80
CA GLY A 48 -0.12 -13.93 -10.10
C GLY A 48 -0.31 -13.60 -8.61
N CYS A 49 0.33 -12.55 -8.07
CA CYS A 49 0.16 -12.16 -6.67
C CYS A 49 -1.20 -11.49 -6.42
N HIS A 50 -1.77 -11.80 -5.26
CA HIS A 50 -2.87 -11.04 -4.68
C HIS A 50 -2.27 -9.91 -3.82
N VAL A 51 -2.41 -8.69 -4.28
CA VAL A 51 -1.73 -7.52 -3.69
C VAL A 51 -2.66 -6.81 -2.71
N ALA A 52 -2.16 -6.54 -1.50
CA ALA A 52 -2.74 -5.57 -0.59
C ALA A 52 -2.00 -4.23 -0.71
N GLU A 53 -2.70 -3.16 -1.02
CA GLU A 53 -2.21 -1.79 -0.83
C GLU A 53 -2.75 -1.24 0.48
N ILE A 54 -1.86 -0.77 1.36
CA ILE A 54 -2.24 -0.20 2.64
C ILE A 54 -2.12 1.33 2.56
N GLY A 55 -3.22 2.02 2.88
CA GLY A 55 -3.30 3.47 2.84
C GLY A 55 -3.20 4.04 1.42
N PRO A 56 -4.06 3.61 0.47
CA PRO A 56 -4.06 4.10 -0.91
C PRO A 56 -4.30 5.61 -1.00
N GLY A 57 -4.97 6.21 -0.01
CA GLY A 57 -5.37 7.61 -0.05
C GLY A 57 -6.18 7.93 -1.31
N PRO A 58 -5.79 8.95 -2.12
CA PRO A 58 -6.48 9.29 -3.36
C PRO A 58 -6.15 8.35 -4.53
N GLY A 59 -5.46 7.22 -4.30
CA GLY A 59 -5.20 6.21 -5.29
C GLY A 59 -4.00 6.46 -6.21
N GLY A 60 -3.03 7.26 -5.77
CA GLY A 60 -1.84 7.55 -6.59
C GLY A 60 -1.01 6.31 -6.88
N LEU A 61 -0.70 5.51 -5.86
CA LEU A 61 0.02 4.25 -6.02
C LEU A 61 -0.89 3.17 -6.60
N THR A 62 -2.18 3.18 -6.26
CA THR A 62 -3.19 2.27 -6.82
C THR A 62 -3.19 2.30 -8.35
N ARG A 63 -3.14 3.50 -8.97
CA ARG A 63 -3.10 3.65 -10.44
C ARG A 63 -1.91 2.89 -11.05
N ALA A 64 -0.74 3.00 -10.44
CA ALA A 64 0.45 2.29 -10.92
C ALA A 64 0.38 0.78 -10.68
N LEU A 65 -0.24 0.33 -9.59
CA LEU A 65 -0.44 -1.09 -9.30
C LEU A 65 -1.49 -1.73 -10.21
N LEU A 66 -2.47 -0.99 -10.69
CA LEU A 66 -3.43 -1.48 -11.69
C LEU A 66 -2.77 -1.87 -13.01
N GLU A 67 -1.64 -1.24 -13.37
CA GLU A 67 -0.83 -1.57 -14.55
C GLU A 67 0.11 -2.77 -14.32
N SER A 68 0.29 -3.25 -13.07
CA SER A 68 1.20 -4.36 -12.74
C SER A 68 0.62 -5.72 -13.16
N PRO A 69 1.44 -6.80 -13.22
CA PRO A 69 0.96 -8.15 -13.54
C PRO A 69 0.28 -8.87 -12.36
N ALA A 70 -0.13 -8.15 -11.32
CA ALA A 70 -0.84 -8.72 -10.17
C ALA A 70 -2.16 -9.39 -10.59
N ALA A 71 -2.52 -10.48 -9.90
CA ALA A 71 -3.78 -11.18 -10.15
C ALA A 71 -5.00 -10.42 -9.60
N SER A 72 -4.86 -9.78 -8.43
CA SER A 72 -5.89 -8.94 -7.85
C SER A 72 -5.29 -7.83 -6.98
N LEU A 73 -6.10 -6.80 -6.69
CA LEU A 73 -5.69 -5.68 -5.87
C LEU A 73 -6.76 -5.37 -4.82
N THR A 74 -6.40 -5.45 -3.55
CA THR A 74 -7.24 -5.07 -2.42
C THR A 74 -6.66 -3.83 -1.76
N LEU A 75 -7.50 -2.82 -1.54
CA LEU A 75 -7.12 -1.56 -0.90
C LEU A 75 -7.63 -1.56 0.54
N ILE A 76 -6.77 -1.26 1.50
CA ILE A 76 -7.15 -1.12 2.90
C ILE A 76 -6.93 0.33 3.31
N GLU A 77 -8.02 1.05 3.51
CA GLU A 77 -8.01 2.49 3.80
C GLU A 77 -8.85 2.78 5.04
N LYS A 78 -8.30 3.58 5.94
CA LYS A 78 -9.00 3.98 7.16
C LYS A 78 -9.85 5.23 6.98
N ASP A 79 -9.53 6.05 5.98
CA ASP A 79 -10.21 7.32 5.72
C ASP A 79 -11.39 7.14 4.74
N PRO A 80 -12.65 7.13 5.22
CA PRO A 80 -13.80 6.92 4.36
C PRO A 80 -14.04 8.05 3.35
N ARG A 81 -13.41 9.22 3.52
CA ARG A 81 -13.53 10.35 2.58
C ARG A 81 -12.95 9.99 1.20
N THR A 82 -12.05 9.01 1.13
CA THR A 82 -11.48 8.53 -0.13
C THR A 82 -12.43 7.63 -0.93
N ALA A 83 -13.54 7.18 -0.33
CA ALA A 83 -14.45 6.20 -0.92
C ALA A 83 -14.92 6.53 -2.34
N PRO A 84 -15.34 7.78 -2.67
CA PRO A 84 -15.78 8.09 -4.04
C PRO A 84 -14.65 7.93 -5.06
N ILE A 85 -13.42 8.29 -4.70
CA ILE A 85 -12.25 8.21 -5.57
C ILE A 85 -11.86 6.75 -5.81
N LEU A 86 -11.81 5.94 -4.75
CA LEU A 86 -11.44 4.53 -4.84
C LEU A 86 -12.52 3.70 -5.55
N ALA A 87 -13.80 4.05 -5.37
CA ALA A 87 -14.89 3.46 -6.13
C ALA A 87 -14.76 3.75 -7.63
N ALA A 88 -14.43 4.99 -8.01
CA ALA A 88 -14.21 5.35 -9.42
C ALA A 88 -13.05 4.56 -10.04
N LEU A 89 -11.97 4.29 -9.28
CA LEU A 89 -10.87 3.42 -9.70
C LEU A 89 -11.32 1.97 -9.91
N ALA A 90 -12.16 1.44 -9.03
CA ALA A 90 -12.68 0.08 -9.14
C ALA A 90 -13.58 -0.12 -10.38
N GLU A 91 -14.24 0.94 -10.85
CA GLU A 91 -15.08 0.93 -12.03
C GLU A 91 -14.32 1.09 -13.35
N THR A 92 -13.03 1.37 -13.34
CA THR A 92 -12.19 1.40 -14.55
C THR A 92 -12.05 0.00 -15.15
N GLU A 93 -11.63 -0.07 -16.41
CA GLU A 93 -11.36 -1.35 -17.08
C GLU A 93 -10.30 -2.16 -16.32
N GLU A 94 -9.21 -1.51 -15.94
CA GLU A 94 -8.11 -2.12 -15.18
C GLU A 94 -8.56 -2.51 -13.77
N GLY A 95 -9.37 -1.66 -13.11
CA GLY A 95 -9.92 -1.95 -11.79
C GLY A 95 -10.79 -3.19 -11.78
N ARG A 96 -11.67 -3.33 -12.75
CA ARG A 96 -12.52 -4.53 -12.94
C ARG A 96 -11.70 -5.76 -13.29
N ALA A 97 -10.72 -5.62 -14.20
CA ALA A 97 -9.83 -6.72 -14.60
C ALA A 97 -9.02 -7.27 -13.42
N LYS A 98 -8.63 -6.43 -12.48
CA LYS A 98 -7.92 -6.81 -11.24
C LYS A 98 -8.85 -7.17 -10.08
N GLY A 99 -10.16 -7.08 -10.25
CA GLY A 99 -11.10 -7.24 -9.14
C GLY A 99 -10.78 -6.28 -7.99
N LEU A 100 -10.49 -4.99 -8.32
CA LEU A 100 -10.11 -3.98 -7.34
C LEU A 100 -11.15 -3.85 -6.25
N ARG A 101 -10.74 -4.08 -5.01
CA ARG A 101 -11.64 -4.11 -3.85
C ARG A 101 -11.19 -3.12 -2.79
N PRO A 102 -11.83 -1.93 -2.67
CA PRO A 102 -11.66 -1.05 -1.53
C PRO A 102 -12.30 -1.65 -0.27
N LEU A 103 -11.53 -1.67 0.84
CA LEU A 103 -11.97 -2.05 2.18
C LEU A 103 -11.68 -0.90 3.13
N PHE A 104 -12.71 -0.36 3.76
CA PHE A 104 -12.60 0.78 4.68
C PHE A 104 -12.47 0.29 6.12
N GLU A 105 -11.23 -0.07 6.49
CA GLU A 105 -10.89 -0.69 7.78
C GLU A 105 -9.54 -0.18 8.29
N ASP A 106 -9.30 -0.36 9.59
CA ASP A 106 -7.98 -0.19 10.16
C ASP A 106 -7.07 -1.36 9.75
N ALA A 107 -5.97 -1.07 9.07
CA ALA A 107 -5.03 -2.11 8.64
C ALA A 107 -4.48 -2.97 9.81
N LEU A 108 -4.46 -2.42 11.02
CA LEU A 108 -4.08 -3.17 12.22
C LEU A 108 -5.14 -4.21 12.64
N ALA A 109 -6.38 -4.05 12.22
CA ALA A 109 -7.47 -4.99 12.51
C ALA A 109 -7.62 -6.07 11.43
N VAL A 110 -7.03 -5.89 10.24
CA VAL A 110 -7.19 -6.80 9.10
C VAL A 110 -6.15 -7.91 9.15
N ASP A 111 -6.57 -9.16 9.03
CA ASP A 111 -5.69 -10.31 8.81
C ASP A 111 -5.54 -10.60 7.30
N LEU A 112 -4.35 -10.30 6.75
CA LEU A 112 -4.08 -10.49 5.33
C LEU A 112 -3.96 -11.98 4.95
N LEU A 113 -3.58 -12.86 5.89
CA LEU A 113 -3.44 -14.29 5.61
C LEU A 113 -4.79 -14.96 5.44
N GLU A 114 -5.79 -14.50 6.20
CA GLU A 114 -7.17 -14.98 6.07
C GLU A 114 -7.89 -14.36 4.87
N MET A 115 -7.58 -13.08 4.58
CA MET A 115 -8.31 -12.30 3.58
C MET A 115 -7.85 -12.56 2.15
N LEU A 116 -6.56 -12.78 1.91
CA LEU A 116 -5.99 -12.92 0.58
C LEU A 116 -5.50 -14.33 0.31
N PRO A 117 -5.78 -14.89 -0.88
CA PRO A 117 -5.15 -16.14 -1.28
C PRO A 117 -3.65 -15.93 -1.55
N ALA A 118 -2.86 -17.01 -1.44
CA ALA A 118 -1.46 -17.01 -1.85
C ALA A 118 -1.33 -17.08 -3.39
N PRO A 119 -0.27 -16.57 -3.98
CA PRO A 119 0.82 -15.81 -3.38
C PRO A 119 0.43 -14.36 -3.05
N ARG A 120 0.81 -13.88 -1.86
CA ARG A 120 0.46 -12.54 -1.36
C ARG A 120 1.61 -11.56 -1.51
N ALA A 121 1.29 -10.30 -1.79
CA ALA A 121 2.25 -9.20 -1.72
C ALA A 121 1.61 -8.00 -1.01
N VAL A 122 2.43 -7.23 -0.31
CA VAL A 122 2.01 -5.96 0.30
C VAL A 122 2.81 -4.83 -0.32
N VAL A 123 2.12 -3.81 -0.79
CA VAL A 123 2.74 -2.59 -1.31
C VAL A 123 2.10 -1.40 -0.58
N ALA A 124 2.91 -0.55 0.06
CA ALA A 124 2.36 0.50 0.88
C ALA A 124 3.26 1.73 1.02
N ASN A 125 2.62 2.90 0.97
CA ASN A 125 3.14 4.13 1.54
C ASN A 125 2.52 4.30 2.93
N LEU A 126 3.16 3.70 3.94
CA LEU A 126 2.56 3.55 5.26
C LEU A 126 2.42 4.86 6.02
N PRO A 127 1.27 5.12 6.65
CA PRO A 127 1.13 6.17 7.65
C PRO A 127 2.12 5.95 8.80
N TYR A 128 2.78 7.01 9.23
CA TYR A 128 3.92 6.92 10.17
C TYR A 128 3.59 6.27 11.50
N ASN A 129 2.37 6.48 11.99
CA ASN A 129 1.90 5.97 13.29
C ASN A 129 1.64 4.46 13.30
N VAL A 130 1.43 3.82 12.15
CA VAL A 130 1.11 2.38 12.04
C VAL A 130 2.19 1.57 11.31
N ALA A 131 3.16 2.23 10.69
CA ALA A 131 4.18 1.61 9.85
C ALA A 131 4.98 0.51 10.59
N THR A 132 5.52 0.83 11.77
CA THR A 132 6.31 -0.13 12.56
C THR A 132 5.45 -1.28 13.12
N PRO A 133 4.27 -1.05 13.74
CA PRO A 133 3.39 -2.14 14.15
C PRO A 133 3.01 -3.10 13.03
N LEU A 134 2.69 -2.59 11.84
CA LEU A 134 2.35 -3.42 10.67
C LEU A 134 3.55 -4.24 10.20
N LEU A 135 4.73 -3.62 10.08
CA LEU A 135 5.96 -4.34 9.73
C LEU A 135 6.23 -5.50 10.69
N VAL A 136 6.18 -5.24 12.00
CA VAL A 136 6.43 -6.28 13.04
C VAL A 136 5.41 -7.42 12.92
N ARG A 137 4.14 -7.11 12.65
CA ARG A 137 3.11 -8.13 12.41
C ARG A 137 3.46 -9.01 11.22
N TRP A 138 3.74 -8.43 10.05
CA TRP A 138 4.05 -9.19 8.83
C TRP A 138 5.36 -9.98 8.93
N LEU A 139 6.36 -9.49 9.66
CA LEU A 139 7.57 -10.26 9.96
C LEU A 139 7.27 -11.47 10.87
N ARG A 140 6.37 -11.32 11.84
CA ARG A 140 5.89 -12.45 12.66
C ARG A 140 5.11 -13.47 11.85
N ASP A 141 4.28 -13.02 10.89
CA ASP A 141 3.57 -13.90 9.97
C ASP A 141 4.57 -14.72 9.15
N LEU A 142 5.59 -14.09 8.57
CA LEU A 142 6.68 -14.76 7.84
C LEU A 142 7.47 -15.75 8.70
N TRP A 143 7.65 -15.44 9.97
CA TRP A 143 8.32 -16.36 10.89
C TRP A 143 7.47 -17.60 11.20
N ARG A 144 6.15 -17.44 11.31
CA ARG A 144 5.20 -18.54 11.59
C ARG A 144 4.89 -19.37 10.34
N GLU A 145 4.74 -18.72 9.19
CA GLU A 145 4.41 -19.31 7.91
C GLU A 145 5.45 -18.80 6.86
N PRO A 146 6.57 -19.52 6.67
CA PRO A 146 7.50 -19.21 5.59
C PRO A 146 6.78 -19.21 4.24
N GLY A 147 6.81 -18.08 3.54
CA GLY A 147 6.04 -17.89 2.31
C GLY A 147 4.68 -17.21 2.49
N ALA A 148 4.32 -16.78 3.71
CA ALA A 148 3.11 -15.98 3.98
C ALA A 148 2.96 -14.81 3.00
N TYR A 149 4.07 -14.14 2.71
CA TYR A 149 4.17 -13.06 1.73
C TYR A 149 5.31 -13.32 0.76
N ARG A 150 5.04 -13.20 -0.53
CA ARG A 150 6.08 -13.25 -1.57
C ARG A 150 6.93 -11.99 -1.55
N ARG A 151 6.31 -10.84 -1.20
CA ARG A 151 6.99 -9.55 -1.15
C ARG A 151 6.29 -8.56 -0.19
N LEU A 152 7.12 -7.77 0.48
CA LEU A 152 6.71 -6.59 1.24
C LEU A 152 7.47 -5.39 0.68
N THR A 153 6.78 -4.48 -0.02
CA THR A 153 7.35 -3.25 -0.57
C THR A 153 6.77 -2.06 0.15
N LEU A 154 7.55 -1.52 1.08
CA LEU A 154 7.05 -0.60 2.09
C LEU A 154 7.87 0.68 2.07
N MET A 155 7.19 1.82 2.08
CA MET A 155 7.82 3.11 2.29
C MET A 155 7.85 3.47 3.78
N PHE A 156 9.02 3.86 4.26
CA PHE A 156 9.24 4.33 5.62
C PHE A 156 9.96 5.67 5.61
N GLN A 157 9.85 6.40 6.72
CA GLN A 157 10.76 7.51 6.99
C GLN A 157 12.20 7.01 7.05
N ARG A 158 13.14 7.83 6.59
CA ARG A 158 14.56 7.46 6.51
C ARG A 158 15.10 6.96 7.85
N GLU A 159 14.76 7.63 8.95
CA GLU A 159 15.20 7.21 10.29
C GLU A 159 14.72 5.81 10.69
N VAL A 160 13.54 5.38 10.22
CA VAL A 160 13.02 4.03 10.45
C VAL A 160 13.78 3.03 9.59
N VAL A 161 14.04 3.37 8.32
CA VAL A 161 14.87 2.53 7.43
C VAL A 161 16.27 2.36 8.01
N ASP A 162 16.91 3.44 8.48
CA ASP A 162 18.25 3.39 9.08
C ASP A 162 18.29 2.44 10.27
N ARG A 163 17.20 2.33 11.06
CA ARG A 163 17.08 1.35 12.16
C ARG A 163 16.87 -0.08 11.69
N ILE A 164 16.12 -0.28 10.59
CA ILE A 164 15.86 -1.62 10.03
C ILE A 164 17.13 -2.23 9.46
N VAL A 165 17.95 -1.43 8.75
CA VAL A 165 19.15 -1.91 8.07
C VAL A 165 20.43 -1.81 8.90
N ALA A 166 20.34 -1.29 10.13
CA ALA A 166 21.48 -1.08 11.02
C ALA A 166 22.20 -2.41 11.36
N ARG A 167 23.53 -2.36 11.46
CA ARG A 167 24.39 -3.49 11.84
C ARG A 167 24.85 -3.35 13.28
N PRO A 168 25.27 -4.45 13.93
CA PRO A 168 25.92 -4.38 15.25
C PRO A 168 27.08 -3.37 15.23
N GLY A 169 27.02 -2.40 16.17
CA GLY A 169 27.97 -1.29 16.25
C GLY A 169 27.47 0.04 15.69
N ASP A 170 26.42 0.05 14.87
CA ASP A 170 25.81 1.28 14.38
C ASP A 170 24.99 1.96 15.49
N ARG A 171 24.99 3.30 15.50
CA ARG A 171 24.20 4.08 16.47
C ARG A 171 22.69 3.80 16.38
N ALA A 172 22.20 3.45 15.21
CA ALA A 172 20.78 3.14 14.95
C ALA A 172 20.42 1.69 15.27
N TYR A 173 21.39 0.82 15.61
CA TYR A 173 21.16 -0.59 15.88
C TYR A 173 20.24 -0.82 17.08
N GLY A 174 19.23 -1.65 16.91
CA GLY A 174 18.26 -1.94 17.95
C GLY A 174 17.25 -3.00 17.54
N ARG A 175 16.12 -3.06 18.22
CA ARG A 175 15.10 -4.11 18.01
C ARG A 175 14.67 -4.31 16.57
N LEU A 176 14.53 -3.22 15.79
CA LEU A 176 14.09 -3.31 14.39
C LEU A 176 15.12 -3.95 13.47
N ALA A 177 16.40 -3.94 13.85
CA ALA A 177 17.46 -4.57 13.06
C ALA A 177 17.60 -6.08 13.36
N VAL A 178 16.96 -6.58 14.41
CA VAL A 178 17.06 -7.98 14.88
C VAL A 178 15.80 -8.80 14.56
N LEU A 179 14.71 -8.12 14.23
CA LEU A 179 13.45 -8.75 13.80
C LEU A 179 13.56 -9.31 12.40
#